data_8441c961eb1d87eb8ea5fd6525be5f85
#
_entry.id   8441c961eb1d87eb8ea5fd6525be5f85
#
_cell.length_a   1.000
_cell.length_b   1.000
_cell.length_c   1.000
_cell.angle_alpha   90.00
_cell.angle_beta   90.00
_cell.angle_gamma   90.00
#
_symmetry.space_group_name_H-M   'P 1'
#
loop_
_entity.id
_entity.type
_entity.pdbx_description
1 polymer ?
#
loop_
_entity_poly.entity_id
_entity_poly.type
_entity_poly.pdbx_seq_one_letter_code
_entity_poly.pdbx_strand_id
1 'polypeptide(L)'
;MARPIVLSNGELHVGINKYGLVHDFYYPYVGLENHSSGQSTRHRVGVWINGQISWLDEHGWEISFRYPVHALIGHTVAKNAQMGILIEFDDVVDSSISAFMRNIHVVNLRPEERGIRLFLHQSFAIGDARSNTDTAQYLPDSEAILHYRGRRAFIISAMTGGQPFDQHSIGLFGIEGHEGTYRDADDGELGGGNVEHGRVDSVLRFKMTIGAHSSQRVHYWIAAGSSLREALYVHKQIRDDGIIKRLHATANWWKEWLTPALKIADQIPEDHQELFIRSIMIMKSQIDNRGAVIASTDTT
;
A
#
# COMPACT_ATOMS: atom_id res chain seq x y z
N MET A 1 -1.71 -9.09 16.45
CA MET A 1 -3.15 -9.06 16.03
C MET A 1 -3.22 -9.52 14.58
N ALA A 2 -4.11 -10.46 14.23
CA ALA A 2 -4.22 -10.98 12.86
C ALA A 2 -4.46 -9.85 11.83
N ARG A 3 -3.81 -9.93 10.67
CA ARG A 3 -4.00 -8.97 9.58
C ARG A 3 -5.25 -9.34 8.78
N PRO A 4 -6.19 -8.40 8.57
CA PRO A 4 -7.36 -8.64 7.72
C PRO A 4 -6.99 -9.07 6.29
N ILE A 5 -5.90 -8.51 5.76
CA ILE A 5 -5.38 -8.81 4.43
C ILE A 5 -3.88 -9.07 4.51
N VAL A 6 -3.44 -10.15 3.86
CA VAL A 6 -2.04 -10.47 3.59
C VAL A 6 -1.87 -10.73 2.10
N LEU A 7 -0.78 -10.24 1.52
CA LEU A 7 -0.46 -10.30 0.10
C LEU A 7 0.99 -10.72 -0.07
N SER A 8 1.29 -11.64 -0.97
CA SER A 8 2.68 -12.09 -1.15
C SER A 8 2.88 -12.73 -2.52
N ASN A 9 4.11 -12.61 -3.04
CA ASN A 9 4.59 -13.37 -4.18
C ASN A 9 5.78 -14.31 -3.82
N GLY A 10 6.07 -14.43 -2.51
CA GLY A 10 7.19 -15.23 -2.00
C GLY A 10 8.54 -14.49 -1.93
N GLU A 11 8.61 -13.23 -2.35
CA GLU A 11 9.76 -12.33 -2.18
C GLU A 11 9.35 -11.07 -1.44
N LEU A 12 8.28 -10.43 -1.86
CA LEU A 12 7.61 -9.33 -1.18
C LEU A 12 6.36 -9.84 -0.47
N HIS A 13 6.21 -9.49 0.80
CA HIS A 13 5.00 -9.78 1.59
C HIS A 13 4.51 -8.51 2.27
N VAL A 14 3.22 -8.23 2.15
CA VAL A 14 2.56 -7.05 2.71
C VAL A 14 1.38 -7.46 3.57
N GLY A 15 1.37 -7.00 4.81
CA GLY A 15 0.24 -7.12 5.74
C GLY A 15 -0.52 -5.80 5.86
N ILE A 16 -1.85 -5.85 5.71
CA ILE A 16 -2.74 -4.69 5.87
C ILE A 16 -3.43 -4.79 7.22
N ASN A 17 -3.44 -3.71 7.98
CA ASN A 17 -4.07 -3.65 9.29
C ASN A 17 -5.59 -3.35 9.23
N LYS A 18 -6.23 -3.31 10.39
CA LYS A 18 -7.67 -3.03 10.52
C LYS A 18 -8.14 -1.65 10.01
N TYR A 19 -7.23 -0.78 9.65
CA TYR A 19 -7.50 0.55 9.07
C TYR A 19 -7.27 0.58 7.55
N GLY A 20 -6.99 -0.56 6.91
CA GLY A 20 -6.68 -0.60 5.48
C GLY A 20 -5.28 -0.07 5.14
N LEU A 21 -4.38 0.03 6.11
CA LEU A 21 -3.06 0.61 5.97
C LEU A 21 -1.99 -0.48 5.94
N VAL A 22 -0.93 -0.28 5.16
CA VAL A 22 0.25 -1.16 5.17
C VAL A 22 0.85 -1.14 6.57
N HIS A 23 0.98 -2.31 7.17
CA HIS A 23 1.52 -2.49 8.51
C HIS A 23 2.78 -3.33 8.51
N ASP A 24 2.84 -4.36 7.67
CA ASP A 24 4.01 -5.21 7.50
C ASP A 24 4.46 -5.12 6.05
N PHE A 25 5.77 -4.99 5.85
CA PHE A 25 6.40 -4.89 4.54
C PHE A 25 7.72 -5.67 4.56
N TYR A 26 7.64 -6.96 4.23
CA TYR A 26 8.80 -7.86 4.19
C TYR A 26 9.41 -7.91 2.80
N TYR A 27 10.72 -7.68 2.71
CA TYR A 27 11.50 -7.78 1.48
C TYR A 27 12.99 -7.98 1.82
N PRO A 28 13.75 -8.83 1.13
CA PRO A 28 13.38 -9.74 0.05
C PRO A 28 13.01 -11.15 0.55
N TYR A 29 12.79 -11.30 1.86
CA TYR A 29 12.51 -12.59 2.50
C TYR A 29 11.21 -12.49 3.30
N VAL A 30 10.29 -13.40 3.00
CA VAL A 30 9.03 -13.46 3.73
C VAL A 30 9.30 -13.79 5.20
N GLY A 31 8.88 -12.90 6.11
CA GLY A 31 8.97 -13.07 7.55
C GLY A 31 10.33 -12.79 8.20
N LEU A 32 11.34 -12.33 7.45
CA LEU A 32 12.68 -12.09 8.02
C LEU A 32 12.98 -10.58 8.17
N GLU A 33 12.85 -9.79 7.14
CA GLU A 33 13.13 -8.36 7.17
C GLU A 33 11.84 -7.56 6.99
N ASN A 34 11.22 -7.12 8.10
CA ASN A 34 10.07 -6.23 8.07
C ASN A 34 10.53 -4.77 8.09
N HIS A 35 10.32 -4.06 6.99
CA HIS A 35 10.70 -2.66 6.82
C HIS A 35 9.65 -1.67 7.30
N SER A 36 8.56 -2.16 7.87
CA SER A 36 7.47 -1.37 8.45
C SER A 36 7.23 -1.74 9.92
N SER A 37 8.17 -2.44 10.57
CA SER A 37 8.03 -2.91 11.94
C SER A 37 8.22 -1.78 12.96
N GLY A 38 7.32 -1.74 13.94
CA GLY A 38 7.37 -0.82 15.07
C GLY A 38 6.11 0.03 15.21
N GLN A 39 5.78 0.39 16.45
CA GLN A 39 4.58 1.19 16.77
C GLN A 39 4.59 2.59 16.14
N SER A 40 5.74 3.06 15.71
CA SER A 40 5.96 4.41 15.21
C SER A 40 6.11 4.51 13.68
N THR A 41 6.24 3.38 12.98
CA THR A 41 6.25 3.37 11.50
C THR A 41 4.85 3.11 11.00
N ARG A 42 4.28 4.04 10.26
CA ARG A 42 2.91 3.93 9.75
C ARG A 42 2.86 4.41 8.31
N HIS A 43 2.17 3.64 7.49
CA HIS A 43 1.68 4.14 6.22
C HIS A 43 0.26 4.64 6.45
N ARG A 44 -0.01 5.91 6.15
CA ARG A 44 -1.32 6.50 6.37
C ARG A 44 -1.97 6.88 5.05
N VAL A 45 -3.28 6.86 5.04
CA VAL A 45 -4.11 7.43 3.98
C VAL A 45 -5.07 8.41 4.63
N GLY A 46 -5.16 9.61 4.09
CA GLY A 46 -6.01 10.66 4.62
C GLY A 46 -6.69 11.45 3.51
N VAL A 47 -7.80 12.06 3.84
CA VAL A 47 -8.51 12.98 2.95
C VAL A 47 -8.72 14.33 3.64
N TRP A 48 -8.50 15.39 2.88
CA TRP A 48 -8.81 16.75 3.30
C TRP A 48 -9.96 17.29 2.45
N ILE A 49 -11.02 17.78 3.13
CA ILE A 49 -12.23 18.30 2.49
C ILE A 49 -12.72 19.49 3.32
N ASN A 50 -12.94 20.62 2.68
CA ASN A 50 -13.53 21.82 3.32
C ASN A 50 -12.81 22.28 4.62
N GLY A 51 -11.47 22.26 4.63
CA GLY A 51 -10.69 22.72 5.78
C GLY A 51 -10.45 21.64 6.86
N GLN A 52 -10.84 20.40 6.64
CA GLN A 52 -10.67 19.32 7.59
C GLN A 52 -9.95 18.14 6.96
N ILE A 53 -8.89 17.67 7.63
CA ILE A 53 -8.24 16.40 7.31
C ILE A 53 -8.81 15.28 8.18
N SER A 54 -8.90 14.08 7.65
CA SER A 54 -9.20 12.88 8.41
C SER A 54 -8.38 11.72 7.86
N TRP A 55 -7.65 11.06 8.75
CA TRP A 55 -6.85 9.88 8.45
C TRP A 55 -7.66 8.61 8.71
N LEU A 56 -7.43 7.54 7.94
CA LEU A 56 -8.19 6.29 8.07
C LEU A 56 -8.01 5.61 9.43
N ASP A 57 -6.93 5.89 10.15
CA ASP A 57 -6.67 5.37 11.50
C ASP A 57 -7.29 6.24 12.62
N GLU A 58 -8.08 7.24 12.27
CA GLU A 58 -8.83 8.09 13.18
C GLU A 58 -10.31 7.66 13.27
N HIS A 59 -11.06 8.35 14.13
CA HIS A 59 -12.49 8.09 14.31
C HIS A 59 -13.33 8.50 13.08
N GLY A 60 -14.49 7.87 12.92
CA GLY A 60 -15.46 8.22 11.89
C GLY A 60 -15.39 7.39 10.61
N TRP A 61 -14.47 6.44 10.52
CA TRP A 61 -14.37 5.52 9.40
C TRP A 61 -14.97 4.15 9.72
N GLU A 62 -15.87 3.70 8.85
CA GLU A 62 -16.36 2.33 8.80
C GLU A 62 -15.54 1.57 7.75
N ILE A 63 -14.81 0.53 8.17
CA ILE A 63 -13.87 -0.18 7.29
C ILE A 63 -14.24 -1.66 7.23
N SER A 64 -14.33 -2.18 6.01
CA SER A 64 -14.59 -3.60 5.74
C SER A 64 -13.58 -4.17 4.76
N PHE A 65 -13.37 -5.48 4.85
CA PHE A 65 -12.36 -6.21 4.08
C PHE A 65 -12.95 -7.44 3.45
N ARG A 66 -12.46 -7.77 2.25
CA ARG A 66 -12.74 -9.06 1.61
C ARG A 66 -11.60 -9.45 0.67
N TYR A 67 -11.50 -10.74 0.39
CA TYR A 67 -10.78 -11.23 -0.78
C TYR A 67 -11.78 -11.58 -1.87
N PRO A 68 -11.52 -11.20 -3.14
CA PRO A 68 -12.21 -11.81 -4.27
C PRO A 68 -11.96 -13.32 -4.28
N VAL A 69 -12.90 -14.07 -4.77
CA VAL A 69 -12.77 -15.53 -4.88
C VAL A 69 -11.62 -15.86 -5.85
N HIS A 70 -10.74 -16.77 -5.45
CA HIS A 70 -9.64 -17.32 -6.26
C HIS A 70 -8.49 -16.36 -6.59
N ALA A 71 -8.33 -15.26 -5.85
CA ALA A 71 -7.17 -14.39 -6.00
C ALA A 71 -6.74 -13.76 -4.67
N LEU A 72 -5.44 -13.71 -4.41
CA LEU A 72 -4.88 -13.00 -3.25
C LEU A 72 -4.78 -11.50 -3.58
N ILE A 73 -5.93 -10.86 -3.71
CA ILE A 73 -6.12 -9.43 -3.91
C ILE A 73 -6.96 -8.93 -2.74
N GLY A 74 -6.45 -7.94 -2.02
CA GLY A 74 -7.17 -7.36 -0.90
C GLY A 74 -8.15 -6.29 -1.38
N HIS A 75 -9.44 -6.44 -1.08
CA HIS A 75 -10.41 -5.38 -1.29
C HIS A 75 -10.80 -4.76 0.05
N THR A 76 -10.57 -3.46 0.19
CA THR A 76 -10.92 -2.68 1.38
C THR A 76 -11.90 -1.59 1.00
N VAL A 77 -12.94 -1.42 1.79
CA VAL A 77 -13.90 -0.30 1.67
C VAL A 77 -13.84 0.50 2.96
N ALA A 78 -13.52 1.79 2.87
CA ALA A 78 -13.50 2.74 3.96
C ALA A 78 -14.51 3.86 3.71
N LYS A 79 -15.51 4.00 4.56
CA LYS A 79 -16.58 5.00 4.44
C LYS A 79 -16.55 5.95 5.61
N ASN A 80 -16.59 7.26 5.32
CA ASN A 80 -16.83 8.29 6.31
C ASN A 80 -18.15 9.02 5.96
N ALA A 81 -19.21 8.67 6.67
CA ALA A 81 -20.55 9.22 6.40
C ALA A 81 -20.64 10.72 6.71
N GLN A 82 -19.93 11.19 7.75
CA GLN A 82 -19.91 12.59 8.13
C GLN A 82 -19.27 13.44 7.03
N MET A 83 -18.12 13.04 6.53
CA MET A 83 -17.44 13.70 5.41
C MET A 83 -18.13 13.45 4.07
N GLY A 84 -19.00 12.44 3.98
CA GLY A 84 -19.66 12.03 2.73
C GLY A 84 -18.69 11.54 1.70
N ILE A 85 -17.73 10.73 2.11
CA ILE A 85 -16.68 10.13 1.27
C ILE A 85 -16.63 8.62 1.45
N LEU A 86 -16.31 7.91 0.36
CA LEU A 86 -15.98 6.50 0.39
C LEU A 86 -14.68 6.30 -0.39
N ILE A 87 -13.79 5.47 0.14
CA ILE A 87 -12.54 5.08 -0.49
C ILE A 87 -12.53 3.56 -0.61
N GLU A 88 -12.28 3.06 -1.80
CA GLU A 88 -12.08 1.64 -2.03
C GLU A 88 -10.63 1.40 -2.46
N PHE A 89 -10.03 0.31 -1.97
CA PHE A 89 -8.71 -0.15 -2.38
C PHE A 89 -8.82 -1.55 -2.96
N ASP A 90 -8.16 -1.75 -4.11
CA ASP A 90 -7.79 -3.08 -4.57
C ASP A 90 -6.27 -3.19 -4.43
N ASP A 91 -5.82 -3.96 -3.45
CA ASP A 91 -4.43 -4.13 -3.08
C ASP A 91 -3.88 -5.43 -3.64
N VAL A 92 -2.67 -5.39 -4.18
CA VAL A 92 -2.00 -6.56 -4.73
C VAL A 92 -0.48 -6.47 -4.55
N VAL A 93 0.15 -7.61 -4.26
CA VAL A 93 1.56 -7.82 -4.53
C VAL A 93 1.65 -8.52 -5.88
N ASP A 94 2.38 -7.91 -6.82
CA ASP A 94 2.50 -8.42 -8.18
C ASP A 94 3.11 -9.82 -8.20
N SER A 95 2.56 -10.72 -9.03
CA SER A 95 2.99 -12.12 -9.10
C SER A 95 4.38 -12.33 -9.70
N SER A 96 4.95 -11.33 -10.40
CA SER A 96 6.17 -11.46 -11.18
C SER A 96 7.30 -10.48 -10.83
N ILE A 97 6.98 -9.40 -10.14
CA ILE A 97 7.94 -8.37 -9.70
C ILE A 97 7.70 -8.00 -8.24
N SER A 98 8.73 -7.50 -7.57
CA SER A 98 8.65 -7.08 -6.16
C SER A 98 8.00 -5.69 -6.04
N ALA A 99 6.68 -5.65 -6.26
CA ALA A 99 5.87 -4.45 -6.19
C ALA A 99 4.57 -4.67 -5.39
N PHE A 100 4.31 -3.78 -4.46
CA PHE A 100 2.98 -3.58 -3.89
C PHE A 100 2.26 -2.51 -4.72
N MET A 101 1.04 -2.78 -5.14
CA MET A 101 0.22 -1.86 -5.92
C MET A 101 -1.16 -1.72 -5.28
N ARG A 102 -1.66 -0.50 -5.28
CA ARG A 102 -2.97 -0.13 -4.74
C ARG A 102 -3.75 0.68 -5.77
N ASN A 103 -4.85 0.14 -6.26
CA ASN A 103 -5.83 0.89 -7.04
C ASN A 103 -6.81 1.54 -6.07
N ILE A 104 -6.79 2.87 -5.98
CA ILE A 104 -7.60 3.66 -5.07
C ILE A 104 -8.76 4.26 -5.83
N HIS A 105 -9.98 4.07 -5.34
CA HIS A 105 -11.19 4.66 -5.89
C HIS A 105 -11.78 5.61 -4.86
N VAL A 106 -11.72 6.91 -5.13
CA VAL A 106 -12.23 7.97 -4.25
C VAL A 106 -13.60 8.39 -4.75
N VAL A 107 -14.63 8.19 -3.94
CA VAL A 107 -16.03 8.42 -4.30
C VAL A 107 -16.62 9.55 -3.49
N ASN A 108 -17.11 10.58 -4.16
CA ASN A 108 -17.88 11.64 -3.56
C ASN A 108 -19.34 11.20 -3.37
N LEU A 109 -19.80 11.04 -2.13
CA LEU A 109 -21.15 10.61 -1.80
C LEU A 109 -22.16 11.78 -1.72
N ARG A 110 -21.71 13.03 -1.91
CA ARG A 110 -22.56 14.23 -1.83
C ARG A 110 -23.13 14.60 -3.20
N PRO A 111 -24.28 15.30 -3.22
CA PRO A 111 -24.95 15.74 -4.45
C PRO A 111 -24.29 16.97 -5.10
N GLU A 112 -23.23 17.53 -4.51
CA GLU A 112 -22.46 18.64 -5.05
C GLU A 112 -21.05 18.21 -5.47
N GLU A 113 -20.49 18.92 -6.45
CA GLU A 113 -19.08 18.82 -6.80
C GLU A 113 -18.21 19.36 -5.65
N ARG A 114 -17.12 18.66 -5.33
CA ARG A 114 -16.22 19.03 -4.23
C ARG A 114 -14.74 18.90 -4.60
N GLY A 115 -13.95 19.85 -4.06
CA GLY A 115 -12.50 19.69 -3.98
C GLY A 115 -12.12 18.70 -2.88
N ILE A 116 -11.41 17.64 -3.25
CA ILE A 116 -10.93 16.61 -2.34
C ILE A 116 -9.42 16.49 -2.53
N ARG A 117 -8.68 16.47 -1.41
CA ARG A 117 -7.24 16.20 -1.43
C ARG A 117 -7.01 14.85 -0.78
N LEU A 118 -6.37 13.94 -1.51
CA LEU A 118 -5.96 12.62 -1.02
C LEU A 118 -4.49 12.69 -0.63
N PHE A 119 -4.17 12.24 0.57
CA PHE A 119 -2.81 12.14 1.09
C PHE A 119 -2.42 10.70 1.28
N LEU A 120 -1.23 10.35 0.80
CA LEU A 120 -0.63 9.03 0.92
C LEU A 120 0.71 9.19 1.62
N HIS A 121 0.78 8.77 2.88
CA HIS A 121 1.95 8.89 3.73
C HIS A 121 2.66 7.55 3.87
N GLN A 122 3.99 7.55 3.83
CA GLN A 122 4.85 6.38 3.94
C GLN A 122 5.96 6.63 4.97
N SER A 123 6.15 5.64 5.85
CA SER A 123 7.26 5.61 6.79
C SER A 123 7.84 4.20 6.85
N PHE A 124 9.13 4.07 6.59
CA PHE A 124 9.86 2.82 6.67
C PHE A 124 10.87 2.84 7.82
N ALA A 125 11.23 1.65 8.29
CA ALA A 125 12.37 1.39 9.15
C ALA A 125 13.23 0.32 8.46
N ILE A 126 14.08 0.75 7.54
CA ILE A 126 14.76 -0.14 6.60
C ILE A 126 15.85 -0.95 7.32
N GLY A 127 15.67 -2.29 7.34
CA GLY A 127 16.63 -3.27 7.84
C GLY A 127 16.77 -3.34 9.36
N ASP A 128 16.63 -2.24 10.10
CA ASP A 128 16.62 -2.24 11.57
C ASP A 128 15.98 -0.96 12.10
N ALA A 129 14.89 -1.11 12.84
CA ALA A 129 14.15 -0.01 13.46
C ALA A 129 14.98 0.86 14.44
N ARG A 130 16.18 0.41 14.84
CA ARG A 130 17.04 1.10 15.82
C ARG A 130 18.01 2.09 15.21
N SER A 131 18.25 2.04 13.90
CA SER A 131 19.41 2.71 13.32
C SER A 131 19.21 4.17 12.95
N ASN A 132 18.00 4.64 12.72
CA ASN A 132 17.69 6.03 12.30
C ASN A 132 18.66 6.58 11.23
N THR A 133 19.03 5.75 10.23
CA THR A 133 20.00 6.09 9.18
C THR A 133 19.45 5.84 7.78
N ASP A 134 18.13 5.89 7.65
CA ASP A 134 17.48 5.80 6.37
C ASP A 134 17.59 7.13 5.62
N THR A 135 17.42 7.10 4.32
CA THR A 135 17.36 8.32 3.51
C THR A 135 16.12 8.28 2.65
N ALA A 136 15.42 9.38 2.58
CA ALA A 136 14.36 9.59 1.60
C ALA A 136 14.74 10.74 0.67
N GLN A 137 14.45 10.59 -0.63
CA GLN A 137 14.78 11.57 -1.66
C GLN A 137 13.73 11.58 -2.77
N TYR A 138 13.32 12.77 -3.20
CA TYR A 138 12.52 12.93 -4.40
C TYR A 138 13.37 12.79 -5.67
N LEU A 139 12.89 12.01 -6.63
CA LEU A 139 13.50 11.75 -7.93
C LEU A 139 12.64 12.39 -9.02
N PRO A 140 12.93 13.63 -9.45
CA PRO A 140 12.07 14.37 -10.38
C PRO A 140 11.90 13.67 -11.74
N ASP A 141 12.97 13.11 -12.29
CA ASP A 141 12.93 12.40 -13.59
C ASP A 141 12.07 11.12 -13.57
N SER A 142 11.84 10.57 -12.39
CA SER A 142 11.01 9.37 -12.17
C SER A 142 9.63 9.72 -11.60
N GLU A 143 9.38 10.96 -11.23
CA GLU A 143 8.15 11.39 -10.53
C GLU A 143 7.85 10.48 -9.33
N ALA A 144 8.87 10.26 -8.48
CA ALA A 144 8.82 9.26 -7.42
C ALA A 144 9.65 9.68 -6.21
N ILE A 145 9.34 9.10 -5.05
CA ILE A 145 10.16 9.20 -3.84
C ILE A 145 10.90 7.89 -3.64
N LEU A 146 12.19 7.98 -3.41
CA LEU A 146 13.06 6.89 -3.03
C LEU A 146 13.23 6.89 -1.50
N HIS A 147 12.95 5.76 -0.85
CA HIS A 147 13.42 5.45 0.50
C HIS A 147 14.48 4.37 0.41
N TYR A 148 15.65 4.57 1.01
CA TYR A 148 16.71 3.58 0.91
C TYR A 148 17.62 3.54 2.12
N ARG A 149 18.23 2.37 2.30
CA ARG A 149 19.35 2.12 3.22
C ARG A 149 20.12 0.90 2.77
N GLY A 150 21.44 1.03 2.63
CA GLY A 150 22.31 -0.08 2.23
C GLY A 150 21.83 -0.75 0.94
N ARG A 151 21.44 -2.01 1.04
CA ARG A 151 20.98 -2.83 -0.08
C ARG A 151 19.44 -2.99 -0.13
N ARG A 152 18.73 -1.98 0.32
CA ARG A 152 17.26 -1.92 0.24
C ARG A 152 16.86 -0.56 -0.29
N ALA A 153 16.08 -0.58 -1.36
CA ALA A 153 15.56 0.62 -2.02
C ALA A 153 14.08 0.42 -2.34
N PHE A 154 13.26 1.37 -1.94
CA PHE A 154 11.81 1.40 -2.19
C PHE A 154 11.48 2.66 -2.95
N ILE A 155 10.95 2.50 -4.16
CA ILE A 155 10.45 3.61 -4.99
C ILE A 155 8.95 3.71 -4.82
N ILE A 156 8.51 4.84 -4.30
CA ILE A 156 7.10 5.16 -4.10
C ILE A 156 6.67 6.15 -5.17
N SER A 157 5.59 5.83 -5.86
CA SER A 157 4.96 6.76 -6.80
C SER A 157 3.45 6.53 -6.88
N ALA A 158 2.77 7.50 -7.44
CA ALA A 158 1.33 7.41 -7.67
C ALA A 158 0.93 8.32 -8.84
N MET A 159 -0.20 8.00 -9.48
CA MET A 159 -0.74 8.79 -10.59
C MET A 159 -2.27 8.74 -10.65
N THR A 160 -2.85 9.79 -11.23
CA THR A 160 -4.27 9.88 -11.56
C THR A 160 -4.44 10.42 -12.96
N GLY A 161 -5.23 9.76 -13.81
CA GLY A 161 -5.43 10.20 -15.19
C GLY A 161 -4.14 10.39 -16.02
N GLY A 162 -3.08 9.63 -15.71
CA GLY A 162 -1.77 9.75 -16.36
C GLY A 162 -0.88 10.89 -15.81
N GLN A 163 -1.34 11.63 -14.81
CA GLN A 163 -0.57 12.70 -14.15
C GLN A 163 -0.03 12.22 -12.81
N PRO A 164 1.21 12.59 -12.43
CA PRO A 164 1.76 12.25 -11.12
C PRO A 164 1.06 13.02 -9.99
N PHE A 165 1.48 12.75 -8.75
CA PHE A 165 1.06 13.55 -7.59
C PHE A 165 1.47 15.03 -7.78
N ASP A 166 0.64 15.94 -7.25
CA ASP A 166 0.83 17.37 -7.45
C ASP A 166 1.71 18.03 -6.37
N GLN A 167 1.81 17.43 -5.21
CA GLN A 167 2.73 17.85 -4.14
C GLN A 167 3.30 16.64 -3.40
N HIS A 168 4.44 16.87 -2.75
CA HIS A 168 5.06 15.93 -1.81
C HIS A 168 5.75 16.67 -0.69
N SER A 169 6.06 15.95 0.39
CA SER A 169 6.97 16.39 1.44
C SER A 169 7.78 15.20 1.96
N ILE A 170 9.04 15.44 2.29
CA ILE A 170 9.95 14.49 2.92
C ILE A 170 10.50 15.14 4.18
N GLY A 171 10.54 14.41 5.28
CA GLY A 171 11.00 14.96 6.57
C GLY A 171 11.33 13.90 7.60
N LEU A 172 11.56 14.35 8.83
CA LEU A 172 11.84 13.52 9.98
C LEU A 172 10.55 13.01 10.62
N PHE A 173 10.58 11.78 11.12
CA PHE A 173 9.44 11.08 11.69
C PHE A 173 9.73 10.56 13.10
N GLY A 174 9.06 11.11 14.11
CA GLY A 174 9.12 10.66 15.50
C GLY A 174 10.47 10.83 16.18
N ILE A 175 11.30 11.77 15.74
CA ILE A 175 12.58 12.14 16.34
C ILE A 175 12.73 13.67 16.36
N GLU A 176 13.57 14.18 17.27
CA GLU A 176 13.92 15.61 17.36
C GLU A 176 12.71 16.56 17.46
N GLY A 177 11.59 16.09 18.03
CA GLY A 177 10.36 16.85 18.15
C GLY A 177 9.48 16.84 16.90
N HIS A 178 9.91 16.21 15.80
CA HIS A 178 9.11 16.04 14.58
C HIS A 178 8.18 14.84 14.72
N GLU A 179 6.90 15.05 14.53
CA GLU A 179 5.89 13.99 14.55
C GLU A 179 5.86 13.21 13.22
N GLY A 180 6.15 13.87 12.11
CA GLY A 180 6.16 13.32 10.76
C GLY A 180 5.50 14.27 9.74
N THR A 181 5.79 14.03 8.45
CA THR A 181 5.30 14.85 7.33
C THR A 181 3.78 14.76 7.13
N TYR A 182 3.11 13.79 7.75
CA TYR A 182 1.64 13.75 7.74
C TYR A 182 1.00 14.96 8.43
N ARG A 183 1.73 15.65 9.33
CA ARG A 183 1.29 16.89 9.97
C ARG A 183 1.29 18.09 9.01
N ASP A 184 2.15 18.03 8.00
CA ASP A 184 2.19 19.04 6.94
C ASP A 184 0.87 19.11 6.16
N ALA A 185 0.12 18.00 6.12
CA ALA A 185 -1.16 17.90 5.45
C ALA A 185 -2.36 18.57 6.21
N ASP A 186 -2.17 19.09 7.41
CA ASP A 186 -3.26 19.59 8.27
C ASP A 186 -4.01 20.80 7.63
N ASP A 187 -3.33 21.64 6.87
CA ASP A 187 -3.94 22.74 6.10
C ASP A 187 -4.31 22.35 4.66
N GLY A 188 -4.00 21.10 4.27
CA GLY A 188 -4.25 20.57 2.94
C GLY A 188 -3.15 20.83 1.92
N GLU A 189 -2.04 21.47 2.28
CA GLU A 189 -0.87 21.71 1.43
C GLU A 189 0.35 20.94 1.97
N LEU A 190 1.41 20.79 1.15
CA LEU A 190 2.65 20.13 1.54
C LEU A 190 3.86 21.03 1.31
N GLY A 191 4.80 21.05 2.26
CA GLY A 191 5.93 21.97 2.29
C GLY A 191 7.04 21.70 1.26
N GLY A 192 7.03 20.56 0.55
CA GLY A 192 7.94 20.30 -0.57
C GLY A 192 9.37 19.94 -0.20
N GLY A 193 9.63 19.32 0.95
CA GLY A 193 10.93 18.76 1.31
C GLY A 193 11.37 17.69 0.30
N ASN A 194 12.58 17.80 -0.26
CA ASN A 194 13.07 16.93 -1.34
C ASN A 194 14.02 15.83 -0.90
N VAL A 195 14.64 15.97 0.26
CA VAL A 195 15.60 14.99 0.80
C VAL A 195 15.73 15.14 2.30
N GLU A 196 15.81 13.98 2.99
CA GLU A 196 16.08 13.94 4.42
C GLU A 196 16.83 12.64 4.76
N HIS A 197 17.60 12.69 5.84
CA HIS A 197 18.38 11.56 6.36
C HIS A 197 18.13 11.39 7.85
N GLY A 198 17.96 10.14 8.29
CA GLY A 198 17.67 9.81 9.68
C GLY A 198 16.53 8.83 9.79
N ARG A 199 15.60 9.10 10.69
CA ARG A 199 14.30 8.45 10.71
C ARG A 199 13.35 9.29 9.87
N VAL A 200 13.12 8.84 8.63
CA VAL A 200 12.45 9.63 7.59
C VAL A 200 11.09 9.08 7.22
N ASP A 201 10.21 9.99 6.82
CA ASP A 201 8.95 9.67 6.18
C ASP A 201 8.72 10.52 4.92
N SER A 202 7.64 10.26 4.23
CA SER A 202 7.22 11.07 3.09
C SER A 202 5.70 11.05 2.95
N VAL A 203 5.18 12.06 2.29
CA VAL A 203 3.76 12.16 1.95
C VAL A 203 3.60 12.67 0.52
N LEU A 204 2.63 12.09 -0.21
CA LEU A 204 2.19 12.50 -1.54
C LEU A 204 0.79 13.08 -1.46
N ARG A 205 0.47 14.06 -2.31
CA ARG A 205 -0.87 14.63 -2.42
C ARG A 205 -1.44 14.51 -3.83
N PHE A 206 -2.76 14.32 -3.91
CA PHE A 206 -3.55 14.54 -5.11
C PHE A 206 -4.66 15.54 -4.82
N LYS A 207 -4.67 16.66 -5.53
CA LYS A 207 -5.77 17.61 -5.52
C LYS A 207 -6.75 17.23 -6.64
N MET A 208 -7.96 16.88 -6.26
CA MET A 208 -9.00 16.39 -7.16
C MET A 208 -10.27 17.23 -7.04
N THR A 209 -10.96 17.43 -8.15
CA THR A 209 -12.33 17.93 -8.18
C THR A 209 -13.23 16.79 -8.61
N ILE A 210 -14.12 16.33 -7.71
CA ILE A 210 -14.98 15.17 -7.96
C ILE A 210 -16.44 15.62 -7.95
N GLY A 211 -17.12 15.44 -9.07
CA GLY A 211 -18.50 15.80 -9.27
C GLY A 211 -19.47 15.11 -8.32
N ALA A 212 -20.74 15.54 -8.32
CA ALA A 212 -21.79 14.94 -7.52
C ALA A 212 -21.92 13.43 -7.79
N HIS A 213 -21.93 12.61 -6.73
CA HIS A 213 -22.04 11.14 -6.80
C HIS A 213 -21.06 10.49 -7.80
N SER A 214 -19.93 11.14 -8.05
CA SER A 214 -18.89 10.71 -8.99
C SER A 214 -17.64 10.26 -8.25
N SER A 215 -16.67 9.76 -9.00
CA SER A 215 -15.45 9.20 -8.43
C SER A 215 -14.22 9.47 -9.30
N GLN A 216 -13.06 9.38 -8.67
CA GLN A 216 -11.77 9.44 -9.34
C GLN A 216 -10.86 8.31 -8.86
N ARG A 217 -10.00 7.79 -9.74
CA ARG A 217 -9.04 6.74 -9.43
C ARG A 217 -7.64 7.30 -9.27
N VAL A 218 -6.94 6.79 -8.28
CA VAL A 218 -5.52 7.02 -8.05
C VAL A 218 -4.82 5.68 -8.01
N HIS A 219 -3.76 5.54 -8.78
CA HIS A 219 -2.90 4.36 -8.80
C HIS A 219 -1.66 4.65 -7.97
N TYR A 220 -1.43 3.86 -6.93
CA TYR A 220 -0.29 3.98 -6.02
C TYR A 220 0.53 2.70 -6.03
N TRP A 221 1.85 2.80 -5.91
CA TRP A 221 2.71 1.63 -5.79
C TRP A 221 3.98 1.89 -4.98
N ILE A 222 4.52 0.79 -4.45
CA ILE A 222 5.84 0.70 -3.85
C ILE A 222 6.61 -0.37 -4.63
N ALA A 223 7.64 0.02 -5.35
CA ALA A 223 8.54 -0.87 -6.06
C ALA A 223 9.77 -1.15 -5.18
N ALA A 224 10.04 -2.42 -4.87
CA ALA A 224 11.15 -2.84 -4.03
C ALA A 224 12.33 -3.36 -4.86
N GLY A 225 13.55 -3.11 -4.39
CA GLY A 225 14.77 -3.62 -5.00
C GLY A 225 15.94 -3.70 -4.03
N SER A 226 16.90 -4.59 -4.31
CA SER A 226 18.17 -4.71 -3.59
C SER A 226 19.18 -3.62 -3.98
N SER A 227 18.80 -2.76 -4.90
CA SER A 227 19.54 -1.58 -5.35
C SER A 227 18.56 -0.55 -5.94
N LEU A 228 18.99 0.71 -6.02
CA LEU A 228 18.25 1.76 -6.73
C LEU A 228 17.93 1.36 -8.18
N ARG A 229 18.91 0.78 -8.88
CA ARG A 229 18.73 0.34 -10.28
C ARG A 229 17.61 -0.68 -10.43
N GLU A 230 17.55 -1.65 -9.54
CA GLU A 230 16.51 -2.68 -9.54
C GLU A 230 15.13 -2.10 -9.20
N ALA A 231 15.04 -1.28 -8.14
CA ALA A 231 13.79 -0.63 -7.77
C ALA A 231 13.25 0.29 -8.87
N LEU A 232 14.13 1.05 -9.55
CA LEU A 232 13.76 1.88 -10.71
C LEU A 232 13.32 1.04 -11.92
N TYR A 233 13.92 -0.13 -12.13
CA TYR A 233 13.49 -1.05 -13.19
C TYR A 233 12.06 -1.56 -12.92
N VAL A 234 11.78 -1.98 -11.70
CA VAL A 234 10.43 -2.40 -11.26
C VAL A 234 9.43 -1.24 -11.40
N HIS A 235 9.79 -0.04 -10.94
CA HIS A 235 8.98 1.17 -11.09
C HIS A 235 8.65 1.45 -12.56
N LYS A 236 9.64 1.39 -13.45
CA LYS A 236 9.44 1.59 -14.88
C LYS A 236 8.46 0.57 -15.48
N GLN A 237 8.58 -0.72 -15.11
CA GLN A 237 7.65 -1.75 -15.58
C GLN A 237 6.20 -1.46 -15.16
N ILE A 238 5.98 -0.94 -13.93
CA ILE A 238 4.64 -0.56 -13.48
C ILE A 238 4.10 0.62 -14.29
N ARG A 239 4.92 1.62 -14.57
CA ARG A 239 4.52 2.77 -15.39
C ARG A 239 4.18 2.37 -16.83
N ASP A 240 5.00 1.52 -17.44
CA ASP A 240 4.82 1.08 -18.82
C ASP A 240 3.56 0.21 -18.99
N ASP A 241 3.31 -0.72 -18.08
CA ASP A 241 2.18 -1.65 -18.15
C ASP A 241 0.87 -1.09 -17.58
N GLY A 242 0.95 -0.26 -16.58
CA GLY A 242 -0.17 0.23 -15.78
C GLY A 242 -0.67 -0.77 -14.72
N ILE A 243 -1.12 -0.24 -13.58
CA ILE A 243 -1.55 -1.04 -12.41
C ILE A 243 -2.70 -1.99 -12.76
N ILE A 244 -3.68 -1.55 -13.52
CA ILE A 244 -4.87 -2.37 -13.83
C ILE A 244 -4.50 -3.62 -14.64
N LYS A 245 -3.61 -3.48 -15.63
CA LYS A 245 -3.11 -4.64 -16.40
C LYS A 245 -2.37 -5.64 -15.51
N ARG A 246 -1.50 -5.15 -14.61
CA ARG A 246 -0.72 -5.99 -13.70
C ARG A 246 -1.58 -6.64 -12.62
N LEU A 247 -2.60 -5.95 -12.13
CA LEU A 247 -3.59 -6.50 -11.21
C LEU A 247 -4.33 -7.68 -11.86
N HIS A 248 -4.80 -7.51 -13.09
CA HIS A 248 -5.44 -8.60 -13.85
C HIS A 248 -4.48 -9.76 -14.12
N ALA A 249 -3.22 -9.49 -14.45
CA ALA A 249 -2.22 -10.53 -14.66
C ALA A 249 -1.99 -11.35 -13.37
N THR A 250 -1.88 -10.68 -12.23
CA THR A 250 -1.75 -11.34 -10.93
C THR A 250 -2.99 -12.14 -10.55
N ALA A 251 -4.20 -11.62 -10.82
CA ALA A 251 -5.44 -12.36 -10.61
C ALA A 251 -5.49 -13.64 -11.45
N ASN A 252 -5.09 -13.56 -12.72
CA ASN A 252 -5.03 -14.72 -13.61
C ASN A 252 -3.98 -15.74 -13.13
N TRP A 253 -2.79 -15.27 -12.72
CA TRP A 253 -1.77 -16.14 -12.15
C TRP A 253 -2.28 -16.92 -10.94
N TRP A 254 -2.99 -16.27 -10.00
CA TRP A 254 -3.60 -16.95 -8.86
C TRP A 254 -4.65 -17.98 -9.27
N LYS A 255 -5.51 -17.65 -10.23
CA LYS A 255 -6.52 -18.56 -10.75
C LYS A 255 -5.91 -19.81 -11.40
N GLU A 256 -4.83 -19.64 -12.18
CA GLU A 256 -4.10 -20.75 -12.78
C GLU A 256 -3.40 -21.59 -11.71
N TRP A 257 -2.74 -20.96 -10.76
CA TRP A 257 -2.06 -21.63 -9.65
C TRP A 257 -3.02 -22.43 -8.77
N LEU A 258 -4.24 -21.95 -8.57
CA LEU A 258 -5.27 -22.65 -7.78
C LEU A 258 -5.95 -23.80 -8.53
N THR A 259 -5.72 -23.98 -9.82
CA THR A 259 -6.43 -25.00 -10.62
C THR A 259 -6.41 -26.41 -10.01
N PRO A 260 -5.28 -26.93 -9.45
CA PRO A 260 -5.30 -28.23 -8.77
C PRO A 260 -6.14 -28.24 -7.50
N ALA A 261 -6.09 -27.16 -6.73
CA ALA A 261 -6.84 -27.04 -5.47
C ALA A 261 -8.34 -26.94 -5.72
N LEU A 262 -8.79 -26.29 -6.79
CA LEU A 262 -10.20 -26.20 -7.16
C LEU A 262 -10.80 -27.57 -7.48
N LYS A 263 -10.05 -28.46 -8.13
CA LYS A 263 -10.48 -29.87 -8.39
C LYS A 263 -10.68 -30.67 -7.09
N ILE A 264 -9.91 -30.33 -6.03
CA ILE A 264 -10.09 -30.95 -4.71
C ILE A 264 -11.28 -30.29 -4.00
N ALA A 265 -11.43 -28.98 -4.12
CA ALA A 265 -12.53 -28.24 -3.51
C ALA A 265 -13.90 -28.77 -4.00
N ASP A 266 -14.03 -29.16 -5.26
CA ASP A 266 -15.28 -29.77 -5.81
C ASP A 266 -15.70 -31.06 -5.07
N GLN A 267 -14.80 -31.68 -4.31
CA GLN A 267 -15.07 -32.89 -3.49
C GLN A 267 -15.40 -32.57 -2.02
N ILE A 268 -15.35 -31.30 -1.64
CA ILE A 268 -15.61 -30.82 -0.28
C ILE A 268 -17.03 -30.23 -0.23
N PRO A 269 -17.77 -30.34 0.91
CA PRO A 269 -19.05 -29.67 1.07
C PRO A 269 -18.99 -28.18 0.71
N GLU A 270 -20.01 -27.68 0.02
CA GLU A 270 -20.04 -26.34 -0.58
C GLU A 270 -19.74 -25.22 0.42
N ASP A 271 -20.24 -25.35 1.66
CA ASP A 271 -20.03 -24.41 2.76
C ASP A 271 -18.56 -24.33 3.26
N HIS A 272 -17.72 -25.29 2.87
CA HIS A 272 -16.29 -25.32 3.24
C HIS A 272 -15.33 -25.02 2.09
N GLN A 273 -15.80 -24.98 0.86
CA GLN A 273 -14.96 -24.78 -0.35
C GLN A 273 -14.20 -23.46 -0.30
N GLU A 274 -14.90 -22.36 0.01
CA GLU A 274 -14.28 -21.03 0.06
C GLU A 274 -13.20 -20.97 1.15
N LEU A 275 -13.47 -21.51 2.33
CA LEU A 275 -12.52 -21.56 3.43
C LEU A 275 -11.27 -22.38 3.06
N PHE A 276 -11.45 -23.52 2.38
CA PHE A 276 -10.35 -24.36 1.89
C PHE A 276 -9.45 -23.60 0.92
N ILE A 277 -10.02 -23.00 -0.12
CA ILE A 277 -9.26 -22.24 -1.13
C ILE A 277 -8.55 -21.04 -0.49
N ARG A 278 -9.23 -20.30 0.39
CA ARG A 278 -8.64 -19.17 1.12
C ARG A 278 -7.47 -19.60 1.99
N SER A 279 -7.59 -20.73 2.69
CA SER A 279 -6.52 -21.28 3.52
C SER A 279 -5.28 -21.62 2.70
N ILE A 280 -5.45 -22.20 1.52
CA ILE A 280 -4.34 -22.51 0.60
C ILE A 280 -3.63 -21.23 0.13
N MET A 281 -4.39 -20.18 -0.23
CA MET A 281 -3.80 -18.88 -0.62
C MET A 281 -3.01 -18.25 0.53
N ILE A 282 -3.55 -18.27 1.75
CA ILE A 282 -2.87 -17.74 2.93
C ILE A 282 -1.62 -18.56 3.25
N MET A 283 -1.68 -19.90 3.22
CA MET A 283 -0.49 -20.74 3.39
C MET A 283 0.59 -20.41 2.34
N LYS A 284 0.21 -20.26 1.06
CA LYS A 284 1.16 -19.89 0.00
C LYS A 284 1.80 -18.53 0.29
N SER A 285 1.08 -17.58 0.86
CA SER A 285 1.62 -16.26 1.19
C SER A 285 2.69 -16.29 2.29
N GLN A 286 2.76 -17.37 3.09
CA GLN A 286 3.76 -17.57 4.14
C GLN A 286 5.00 -18.36 3.68
N ILE A 287 5.09 -18.65 2.39
CA ILE A 287 6.19 -19.42 1.79
C ILE A 287 7.09 -18.49 1.00
N ASP A 288 8.36 -18.43 1.40
CA ASP A 288 9.42 -17.73 0.66
C ASP A 288 9.80 -18.51 -0.61
N ASN A 289 10.18 -17.81 -1.67
CA ASN A 289 10.58 -18.44 -2.95
C ASN A 289 11.82 -19.34 -2.83
N ARG A 290 12.56 -19.28 -1.72
CA ARG A 290 13.69 -20.16 -1.39
C ARG A 290 13.29 -21.38 -0.57
N GLY A 291 11.98 -21.55 -0.30
CA GLY A 291 11.42 -22.72 0.38
C GLY A 291 11.27 -22.59 1.89
N ALA A 292 11.62 -21.46 2.49
CA ALA A 292 11.33 -21.22 3.91
C ALA A 292 9.81 -21.06 4.10
N VAL A 293 9.29 -21.67 5.17
CA VAL A 293 7.88 -21.57 5.58
C VAL A 293 7.84 -20.98 6.98
N ILE A 294 7.07 -19.92 7.16
CA ILE A 294 6.88 -19.28 8.45
C ILE A 294 5.45 -19.54 8.96
N ALA A 295 5.30 -19.61 10.28
CA ALA A 295 4.01 -19.86 10.89
C ALA A 295 3.07 -18.67 10.77
N SER A 296 3.60 -17.45 10.87
CA SER A 296 2.86 -16.19 10.75
C SER A 296 3.81 -15.03 10.48
N THR A 297 3.34 -14.02 9.76
CA THR A 297 3.97 -12.71 9.61
C THR A 297 3.42 -11.67 10.58
N ASP A 298 2.51 -12.06 11.45
CA ASP A 298 1.94 -11.17 12.46
C ASP A 298 3.03 -10.77 13.47
N THR A 299 3.54 -9.56 13.35
CA THR A 299 4.35 -8.94 14.41
C THR A 299 3.42 -8.11 15.30
N THR A 300 3.56 -8.29 16.59
CA THR A 300 2.77 -7.56 17.61
C THR A 300 3.14 -6.08 17.69
#